data_ef8a5995ea881427d36783e3c1c3c528
#
_entry.id   ef8a5995ea881427d36783e3c1c3c528
#
_cell.length_a   1.000
_cell.length_b   1.000
_cell.length_c   1.000
_cell.angle_alpha   90.00
_cell.angle_beta   90.00
_cell.angle_gamma   90.00
#
_symmetry.space_group_name_H-M   'P 1'
#
loop_
_entity.id
_entity.type
_entity.pdbx_description
1 polymer ?
#
loop_
_entity_poly.entity_id
_entity_poly.type
_entity_poly.pdbx_seq_one_letter_code
_entity_poly.pdbx_strand_id
1 'polypeptide(L)'
;MSGSTIQTLDIQHLHQPPFDTLSAQQRTHLQQHSKIVYLDNLQPIPTGWQGDFFIILKGFVHQLQGEALIATLNAGDWFDTKVRQNSVFNFITQQQSLMYRIDGQVLSAITEQNPTLKNALFADVAARLNHHQARLAQSESQKLLYQPIANLGQHIKPPHFIDDTATLYEATMAMNQFDIKHILVKSQTRMTEAERDKLIVQGVEKSTIAAYVERIGIFTQTDVCRAIGQKVDFASTPVLDFTNFKIHTVHQSQDVSEALLTMLQTRTHRLPIIDSQGQIIGILGQTELLSFLTNHSNLIVARIEQAQSLEDVAVAVELIGKFIREQHASGIKIHVISRMVQSLNLQVFAKVWQLIVPAITFYNTCLFVMGSEGRGEQILRTDQDNALIIRNGFKDDNLPSYAAQFNEALANMGYPYCDGKIMLSNERWRKTSTAFEKQITAWYVSGSSEDMMWIATLVDAHFVCGDIKLFEQLQKHWQVSAKNVATSNFINRFAKPILQFGDSSGWWQKFVGGSETDIDLKKAGIFPIVHGVRALSLEYHITDTNTRNRLQQLAQQHVLDDTMAQNLAEALDFFMAKRLDVALTTQDRKARVVNPNHLSALEKDLLKECLAMVKDFKTFITHHYRLDIF
;
A
#
# COMPACT_ATOMS: atom_id res chain seq x y z
N MET A 1 -21.28 -60.68 9.14
CA MET A 1 -22.72 -60.40 9.22
C MET A 1 -22.92 -58.90 9.21
N SER A 2 -23.83 -58.44 8.41
CA SER A 2 -24.41 -57.11 8.28
C SER A 2 -23.46 -55.94 8.03
N GLY A 3 -23.32 -55.60 6.75
CA GLY A 3 -22.85 -54.29 6.31
C GLY A 3 -23.83 -53.21 6.71
N SER A 4 -23.40 -52.32 7.58
CA SER A 4 -24.07 -51.05 7.80
C SER A 4 -23.62 -50.10 6.69
N THR A 5 -24.55 -49.74 5.82
CA THR A 5 -24.46 -48.69 4.84
C THR A 5 -24.03 -47.41 5.56
N ILE A 6 -22.79 -46.97 5.33
CA ILE A 6 -22.30 -45.67 5.80
C ILE A 6 -23.09 -44.63 5.01
N GLN A 7 -24.05 -43.96 5.67
CA GLN A 7 -24.66 -42.74 5.13
C GLN A 7 -23.56 -41.78 4.73
N THR A 8 -23.63 -41.28 3.50
CA THR A 8 -22.77 -40.19 3.02
C THR A 8 -22.90 -39.02 3.99
N LEU A 9 -21.87 -38.83 4.79
CA LEU A 9 -21.78 -37.73 5.73
C LEU A 9 -21.73 -36.41 4.93
N ASP A 10 -22.77 -35.60 5.10
CA ASP A 10 -22.74 -34.24 4.55
C ASP A 10 -21.71 -33.40 5.32
N ILE A 11 -20.55 -33.18 4.70
CA ILE A 11 -19.46 -32.41 5.32
C ILE A 11 -19.80 -30.94 5.16
N GLN A 12 -20.48 -30.35 6.10
CA GLN A 12 -20.86 -28.92 6.10
C GLN A 12 -19.68 -27.99 5.78
N HIS A 13 -18.46 -28.32 6.19
CA HIS A 13 -17.25 -27.57 5.89
C HIS A 13 -16.89 -27.50 4.39
N LEU A 14 -17.34 -28.45 3.58
CA LEU A 14 -17.17 -28.40 2.12
C LEU A 14 -18.13 -27.42 1.42
N HIS A 15 -19.06 -26.82 2.15
CA HIS A 15 -19.94 -25.75 1.67
C HIS A 15 -19.46 -24.35 2.08
N GLN A 16 -18.38 -24.28 2.86
CA GLN A 16 -17.80 -23.03 3.34
C GLN A 16 -16.49 -22.71 2.61
N PRO A 17 -16.06 -21.46 2.56
CA PRO A 17 -14.74 -21.09 2.07
C PRO A 17 -13.61 -21.89 2.76
N PRO A 18 -12.61 -22.35 2.01
CA PRO A 18 -12.37 -22.15 0.58
C PRO A 18 -13.03 -23.17 -0.35
N PHE A 19 -13.77 -24.16 0.18
CA PHE A 19 -14.33 -25.30 -0.58
C PHE A 19 -15.67 -25.01 -1.28
N ASP A 20 -16.29 -23.87 -1.03
CA ASP A 20 -17.54 -23.42 -1.64
C ASP A 20 -17.45 -23.27 -3.18
N THR A 21 -16.24 -23.16 -3.72
CA THR A 21 -15.97 -23.11 -5.18
C THR A 21 -16.05 -24.48 -5.87
N LEU A 22 -16.21 -25.57 -5.10
CA LEU A 22 -16.34 -26.92 -5.63
C LEU A 22 -17.69 -27.11 -6.34
N SER A 23 -17.66 -27.77 -7.51
CA SER A 23 -18.88 -28.28 -8.14
C SER A 23 -19.52 -29.38 -7.29
N ALA A 24 -20.82 -29.65 -7.50
CA ALA A 24 -21.51 -30.73 -6.80
C ALA A 24 -20.83 -32.09 -6.99
N GLN A 25 -20.33 -32.38 -8.19
CA GLN A 25 -19.57 -33.61 -8.47
C GLN A 25 -18.23 -33.68 -7.73
N GLN A 26 -17.45 -32.59 -7.72
CA GLN A 26 -16.19 -32.52 -7.00
C GLN A 26 -16.39 -32.66 -5.50
N ARG A 27 -17.44 -32.05 -4.96
CA ARG A 27 -17.81 -32.15 -3.54
C ARG A 27 -18.16 -33.55 -3.15
N THR A 28 -19.04 -34.23 -3.94
CA THR A 28 -19.40 -35.64 -3.72
C THR A 28 -18.19 -36.55 -3.80
N HIS A 29 -17.28 -36.29 -4.74
CA HIS A 29 -16.03 -37.06 -4.88
C HIS A 29 -15.10 -36.91 -3.67
N LEU A 30 -14.92 -35.69 -3.15
CA LEU A 30 -14.17 -35.47 -1.91
C LEU A 30 -14.83 -36.15 -0.71
N GLN A 31 -16.14 -36.07 -0.58
CA GLN A 31 -16.89 -36.72 0.50
C GLN A 31 -16.68 -38.24 0.53
N GLN A 32 -16.71 -38.89 -0.64
CA GLN A 32 -16.46 -40.32 -0.78
C GLN A 32 -15.05 -40.75 -0.38
N HIS A 33 -14.05 -39.84 -0.51
CA HIS A 33 -12.64 -40.08 -0.18
C HIS A 33 -12.22 -39.40 1.13
N SER A 34 -13.18 -39.01 1.94
CA SER A 34 -12.98 -38.43 3.26
C SER A 34 -13.40 -39.42 4.36
N LYS A 35 -12.65 -39.44 5.44
CA LYS A 35 -12.93 -40.27 6.63
C LYS A 35 -12.85 -39.42 7.89
N ILE A 36 -13.75 -39.69 8.83
CA ILE A 36 -13.62 -39.16 10.17
C ILE A 36 -12.55 -39.98 10.89
N VAL A 37 -11.56 -39.27 11.45
CA VAL A 37 -10.48 -39.86 12.23
C VAL A 37 -10.47 -39.26 13.63
N TYR A 38 -10.12 -40.07 14.60
CA TYR A 38 -9.96 -39.69 15.98
C TYR A 38 -8.51 -39.92 16.41
N LEU A 39 -7.93 -38.94 17.09
CA LEU A 39 -6.61 -39.04 17.73
C LEU A 39 -6.75 -38.61 19.18
N ASP A 40 -6.06 -39.35 20.07
CA ASP A 40 -6.04 -39.07 21.49
C ASP A 40 -5.10 -37.87 21.79
N ASN A 41 -5.04 -37.49 23.05
CA ASN A 41 -4.17 -36.40 23.52
C ASN A 41 -2.69 -36.71 23.26
N LEU A 42 -1.92 -35.68 22.84
CA LEU A 42 -0.48 -35.74 22.58
C LEU A 42 -0.05 -36.78 21.53
N GLN A 43 -0.95 -37.11 20.61
CA GLN A 43 -0.62 -38.03 19.50
C GLN A 43 -0.16 -37.28 18.28
N PRO A 44 0.98 -37.65 17.67
CA PRO A 44 1.39 -37.17 16.36
C PRO A 44 0.47 -37.74 15.27
N ILE A 45 0.32 -37.01 14.18
CA ILE A 45 -0.35 -37.53 12.99
C ILE A 45 0.42 -38.76 12.48
N PRO A 46 -0.24 -39.91 12.29
CA PRO A 46 0.42 -41.15 11.86
C PRO A 46 1.18 -40.98 10.53
N THR A 47 2.36 -41.57 10.43
CA THR A 47 3.21 -41.51 9.22
C THR A 47 2.50 -42.03 7.97
N GLY A 48 1.57 -42.99 8.10
CA GLY A 48 0.74 -43.48 7.00
C GLY A 48 -0.32 -42.51 6.49
N TRP A 49 -0.42 -41.30 7.08
CA TRP A 49 -1.34 -40.25 6.66
C TRP A 49 -0.58 -39.01 6.10
N GLN A 50 0.70 -39.17 5.83
CA GLN A 50 1.50 -38.13 5.21
C GLN A 50 1.02 -37.86 3.77
N GLY A 51 0.87 -36.60 3.46
CA GLY A 51 0.34 -36.14 2.17
C GLY A 51 -1.17 -35.92 2.15
N ASP A 52 -1.88 -36.31 3.21
CA ASP A 52 -3.33 -36.07 3.35
C ASP A 52 -3.63 -34.68 3.92
N PHE A 53 -4.87 -34.27 3.71
CA PHE A 53 -5.41 -33.00 4.15
C PHE A 53 -6.42 -33.22 5.29
N PHE A 54 -6.38 -32.37 6.30
CA PHE A 54 -7.18 -32.50 7.52
C PHE A 54 -8.01 -31.25 7.78
N ILE A 55 -9.26 -31.44 8.23
CA ILE A 55 -10.13 -30.38 8.76
C ILE A 55 -10.49 -30.79 10.20
N ILE A 56 -10.19 -29.93 11.17
CA ILE A 56 -10.44 -30.21 12.58
C ILE A 56 -11.91 -29.95 12.89
N LEU A 57 -12.62 -30.96 13.40
CA LEU A 57 -14.03 -30.87 13.80
C LEU A 57 -14.16 -30.53 15.30
N LYS A 58 -13.27 -31.11 16.11
CA LYS A 58 -13.22 -30.90 17.55
C LYS A 58 -11.80 -31.14 18.04
N GLY A 59 -11.38 -30.39 19.05
CA GLY A 59 -10.04 -30.47 19.59
C GLY A 59 -9.12 -29.41 18.97
N PHE A 60 -7.84 -29.54 19.22
CA PHE A 60 -6.82 -28.70 18.61
C PHE A 60 -5.50 -29.45 18.41
N VAL A 61 -4.74 -29.00 17.40
CA VAL A 61 -3.52 -29.63 16.92
C VAL A 61 -2.40 -28.60 16.93
N HIS A 62 -1.24 -28.94 17.50
CA HIS A 62 -0.04 -28.15 17.39
C HIS A 62 0.71 -28.46 16.11
N GLN A 63 1.06 -27.43 15.36
CA GLN A 63 2.00 -27.48 14.25
C GLN A 63 3.38 -27.09 14.77
N LEU A 64 4.35 -27.99 14.63
CA LEU A 64 5.72 -27.84 15.13
C LEU A 64 6.71 -27.84 13.96
N GLN A 65 7.77 -27.04 14.09
CA GLN A 65 8.96 -27.12 13.25
C GLN A 65 10.17 -27.45 14.15
N GLY A 66 10.63 -28.68 14.08
CA GLY A 66 11.51 -29.23 15.12
C GLY A 66 10.80 -29.24 16.48
N GLU A 67 11.36 -28.58 17.48
CA GLU A 67 10.74 -28.39 18.81
C GLU A 67 9.94 -27.09 18.94
N ALA A 68 10.02 -26.19 17.95
CA ALA A 68 9.36 -24.89 18.02
C ALA A 68 7.88 -25.02 17.65
N LEU A 69 6.99 -24.48 18.50
CA LEU A 69 5.56 -24.36 18.21
C LEU A 69 5.33 -23.24 17.19
N ILE A 70 4.84 -23.60 16.01
CA ILE A 70 4.55 -22.67 14.91
C ILE A 70 3.10 -22.18 14.96
N ALA A 71 2.15 -23.11 15.17
CA ALA A 71 0.74 -22.76 15.24
C ALA A 71 -0.04 -23.74 16.12
N THR A 72 -1.17 -23.29 16.65
CA THR A 72 -2.24 -24.16 17.18
C THR A 72 -3.46 -24.03 16.28
N LEU A 73 -3.89 -25.14 15.79
CA LEU A 73 -5.02 -25.27 14.87
C LEU A 73 -6.23 -25.75 15.68
N ASN A 74 -7.36 -25.06 15.56
CA ASN A 74 -8.57 -25.30 16.34
C ASN A 74 -9.70 -25.92 15.47
N ALA A 75 -10.82 -26.23 16.08
CA ALA A 75 -12.00 -26.68 15.34
C ALA A 75 -12.38 -25.66 14.23
N GLY A 76 -12.55 -26.16 13.00
CA GLY A 76 -12.77 -25.39 11.79
C GLY A 76 -11.49 -25.05 11.01
N ASP A 77 -10.31 -25.16 11.65
CA ASP A 77 -9.04 -25.00 10.94
C ASP A 77 -8.68 -26.25 10.14
N TRP A 78 -7.78 -26.09 9.17
CA TRP A 78 -7.32 -27.18 8.32
C TRP A 78 -5.81 -27.13 8.14
N PHE A 79 -5.21 -28.26 7.82
CA PHE A 79 -3.78 -28.38 7.52
C PHE A 79 -3.51 -29.50 6.52
N ASP A 80 -2.40 -29.40 5.80
CA ASP A 80 -1.87 -30.47 4.96
C ASP A 80 -0.59 -31.06 5.56
N THR A 81 -0.38 -32.32 5.38
CA THR A 81 0.83 -33.02 5.83
C THR A 81 1.83 -33.24 4.70
N LYS A 82 1.71 -32.54 3.56
CA LYS A 82 2.69 -32.59 2.47
C LYS A 82 3.99 -31.93 2.88
N VAL A 83 5.09 -32.63 2.65
CA VAL A 83 6.44 -32.09 2.83
C VAL A 83 6.68 -31.05 1.72
N ARG A 84 6.89 -29.78 2.08
CA ARG A 84 7.32 -28.71 1.16
C ARG A 84 8.83 -28.57 1.18
N GLN A 85 9.43 -28.12 0.08
CA GLN A 85 10.88 -28.18 -0.19
C GLN A 85 11.82 -27.61 0.89
N ASN A 86 11.35 -26.86 1.88
CA ASN A 86 12.21 -26.28 2.92
C ASN A 86 11.65 -26.34 4.34
N SER A 87 10.55 -27.04 4.61
CA SER A 87 10.01 -27.12 5.98
C SER A 87 9.29 -28.45 6.22
N VAL A 88 9.79 -29.19 7.17
CA VAL A 88 9.11 -30.38 7.71
C VAL A 88 8.34 -29.93 8.96
N PHE A 89 7.02 -29.92 8.86
CA PHE A 89 6.16 -29.65 9.99
C PHE A 89 5.66 -30.95 10.61
N ASN A 90 5.68 -31.02 11.94
CA ASN A 90 5.07 -32.08 12.71
C ASN A 90 3.75 -31.57 13.31
N PHE A 91 2.70 -32.40 13.28
CA PHE A 91 1.40 -32.06 13.83
C PHE A 91 1.09 -33.01 14.97
N ILE A 92 0.78 -32.47 16.16
CA ILE A 92 0.53 -33.20 17.38
C ILE A 92 -0.77 -32.70 18.02
N THR A 93 -1.71 -33.60 18.28
CA THR A 93 -2.94 -33.28 19.02
C THR A 93 -2.61 -32.88 20.46
N GLN A 94 -3.26 -31.86 20.99
CA GLN A 94 -3.08 -31.42 22.38
C GLN A 94 -4.26 -31.76 23.29
N GLN A 95 -5.30 -32.30 22.71
CA GLN A 95 -6.44 -32.92 23.37
C GLN A 95 -7.08 -33.92 22.40
N GLN A 96 -8.03 -34.71 22.91
CA GLN A 96 -8.83 -35.61 22.06
C GLN A 96 -9.41 -34.85 20.90
N SER A 97 -8.96 -35.20 19.67
CA SER A 97 -9.28 -34.45 18.46
C SER A 97 -10.00 -35.33 17.46
N LEU A 98 -11.06 -34.76 16.87
CA LEU A 98 -11.85 -35.37 15.80
C LEU A 98 -11.63 -34.55 14.53
N MET A 99 -11.28 -35.20 13.44
CA MET A 99 -10.93 -34.52 12.19
C MET A 99 -11.51 -35.23 10.97
N TYR A 100 -11.84 -34.50 9.91
CA TYR A 100 -11.94 -35.09 8.59
C TYR A 100 -10.53 -35.26 8.01
N ARG A 101 -10.20 -36.48 7.59
CA ARG A 101 -9.04 -36.81 6.80
C ARG A 101 -9.48 -36.96 5.34
N ILE A 102 -8.95 -36.15 4.46
CA ILE A 102 -9.23 -36.12 3.02
C ILE A 102 -7.99 -36.67 2.30
N ASP A 103 -8.18 -37.59 1.37
CA ASP A 103 -7.10 -38.14 0.56
C ASP A 103 -6.40 -37.02 -0.24
N GLY A 104 -5.10 -36.87 0.00
CA GLY A 104 -4.32 -35.79 -0.59
C GLY A 104 -4.10 -35.92 -2.10
N GLN A 105 -4.18 -37.13 -2.67
CA GLN A 105 -4.09 -37.33 -4.12
C GLN A 105 -5.39 -36.89 -4.80
N VAL A 106 -6.53 -37.23 -4.20
CA VAL A 106 -7.86 -36.81 -4.69
C VAL A 106 -8.01 -35.30 -4.61
N LEU A 107 -7.61 -34.69 -3.49
CA LEU A 107 -7.64 -33.24 -3.36
C LEU A 107 -6.71 -32.55 -4.37
N SER A 108 -5.51 -33.09 -4.60
CA SER A 108 -4.58 -32.57 -5.60
C SER A 108 -5.16 -32.63 -7.02
N ALA A 109 -5.78 -33.75 -7.41
CA ALA A 109 -6.40 -33.88 -8.73
C ALA A 109 -7.55 -32.88 -8.94
N ILE A 110 -8.33 -32.62 -7.89
CA ILE A 110 -9.43 -31.63 -7.93
C ILE A 110 -8.86 -30.20 -8.01
N THR A 111 -7.82 -29.90 -7.26
CA THR A 111 -7.21 -28.56 -7.27
C THR A 111 -6.49 -28.25 -8.58
N GLU A 112 -5.97 -29.24 -9.29
CA GLU A 112 -5.42 -29.06 -10.65
C GLU A 112 -6.50 -28.63 -11.66
N GLN A 113 -7.72 -29.10 -11.47
CA GLN A 113 -8.89 -28.75 -12.30
C GLN A 113 -9.60 -27.47 -11.82
N ASN A 114 -9.30 -27.00 -10.62
CA ASN A 114 -9.90 -25.80 -10.01
C ASN A 114 -8.83 -24.84 -9.51
N PRO A 115 -8.33 -23.93 -10.39
CA PRO A 115 -7.30 -22.97 -10.03
C PRO A 115 -7.66 -22.08 -8.83
N THR A 116 -8.96 -21.77 -8.69
CA THR A 116 -9.48 -20.97 -7.58
C THR A 116 -9.25 -21.65 -6.23
N LEU A 117 -9.62 -22.92 -6.14
CA LEU A 117 -9.38 -23.72 -4.93
C LEU A 117 -7.88 -23.96 -4.69
N LYS A 118 -7.12 -24.23 -5.77
CA LYS A 118 -5.66 -24.40 -5.68
C LYS A 118 -4.98 -23.19 -5.05
N ASN A 119 -5.33 -22.01 -5.53
CA ASN A 119 -4.78 -20.75 -5.00
C ASN A 119 -5.22 -20.49 -3.55
N ALA A 120 -6.46 -20.81 -3.21
CA ALA A 120 -6.95 -20.64 -1.84
C ALA A 120 -6.27 -21.57 -0.82
N LEU A 121 -5.87 -22.78 -1.22
CA LEU A 121 -5.30 -23.78 -0.33
C LEU A 121 -3.76 -23.80 -0.34
N PHE A 122 -3.13 -23.59 -1.49
CA PHE A 122 -1.72 -23.93 -1.70
C PHE A 122 -0.86 -22.79 -2.26
N ALA A 123 -1.45 -21.64 -2.61
CA ALA A 123 -0.68 -20.47 -3.01
C ALA A 123 0.09 -19.87 -1.82
N ASP A 124 1.09 -19.05 -2.12
CA ASP A 124 1.73 -18.23 -1.09
C ASP A 124 0.73 -17.24 -0.46
N VAL A 125 1.11 -16.63 0.66
CA VAL A 125 0.20 -15.77 1.44
C VAL A 125 -0.25 -14.57 0.62
N ALA A 126 0.62 -14.00 -0.22
CA ALA A 126 0.27 -12.87 -1.06
C ALA A 126 -0.82 -13.26 -2.08
N ALA A 127 -0.68 -14.42 -2.73
CA ALA A 127 -1.68 -14.91 -3.68
C ALA A 127 -3.01 -15.28 -2.98
N ARG A 128 -2.96 -15.86 -1.76
CA ARG A 128 -4.16 -16.16 -0.95
C ARG A 128 -4.87 -14.89 -0.49
N LEU A 129 -4.12 -13.87 -0.03
CA LEU A 129 -4.67 -12.58 0.35
C LEU A 129 -5.33 -11.86 -0.84
N ASN A 130 -4.64 -11.85 -1.98
CA ASN A 130 -5.20 -11.28 -3.22
C ASN A 130 -6.50 -11.99 -3.65
N HIS A 131 -6.53 -13.32 -3.55
CA HIS A 131 -7.72 -14.11 -3.89
C HIS A 131 -8.87 -13.86 -2.91
N HIS A 132 -8.59 -13.75 -1.61
CA HIS A 132 -9.60 -13.43 -0.59
C HIS A 132 -10.20 -12.04 -0.85
N GLN A 133 -9.37 -11.03 -1.10
CA GLN A 133 -9.83 -9.69 -1.46
C GLN A 133 -10.69 -9.70 -2.74
N ALA A 134 -10.26 -10.42 -3.78
CA ALA A 134 -11.03 -10.55 -5.02
C ALA A 134 -12.40 -11.23 -4.82
N ARG A 135 -12.57 -12.10 -3.82
CA ARG A 135 -13.85 -12.74 -3.49
C ARG A 135 -14.80 -11.84 -2.72
N LEU A 136 -14.30 -11.06 -1.77
CA LEU A 136 -15.12 -10.03 -1.10
C LEU A 136 -15.70 -9.02 -2.09
N ALA A 137 -15.10 -8.96 -3.22
CA ALA A 137 -15.24 -8.08 -4.34
C ALA A 137 -16.33 -8.46 -5.37
N GLN A 138 -17.29 -9.25 -5.13
CA GLN A 138 -18.29 -9.72 -6.12
C GLN A 138 -19.33 -8.67 -6.59
N SER A 139 -19.09 -7.37 -6.38
CA SER A 139 -19.94 -6.32 -6.96
C SER A 139 -19.53 -5.94 -8.38
N GLU A 140 -20.49 -5.51 -9.22
CA GLU A 140 -20.24 -5.10 -10.62
C GLU A 140 -19.16 -4.02 -10.76
N SER A 141 -19.04 -3.13 -9.80
CA SER A 141 -18.03 -2.05 -9.78
C SER A 141 -16.58 -2.56 -9.71
N GLN A 142 -16.37 -3.79 -9.22
CA GLN A 142 -15.04 -4.39 -9.11
C GLN A 142 -14.53 -4.99 -10.40
N LYS A 143 -15.42 -5.56 -11.21
CA LYS A 143 -15.04 -6.03 -12.54
C LYS A 143 -14.38 -4.90 -13.34
N LEU A 144 -14.72 -3.65 -13.02
CA LEU A 144 -14.22 -2.46 -13.71
C LEU A 144 -12.76 -2.10 -13.36
N LEU A 145 -12.31 -2.32 -12.13
CA LEU A 145 -10.96 -1.96 -11.67
C LEU A 145 -9.89 -3.01 -11.97
N TYR A 146 -10.26 -4.27 -11.92
CA TYR A 146 -9.35 -5.39 -12.21
C TYR A 146 -9.42 -5.85 -13.66
N GLN A 147 -10.15 -5.12 -14.50
CA GLN A 147 -10.07 -5.40 -15.92
C GLN A 147 -8.82 -4.77 -16.53
N PRO A 148 -8.24 -5.40 -17.55
CA PRO A 148 -7.13 -4.83 -18.30
C PRO A 148 -7.48 -3.46 -18.87
N ILE A 149 -6.52 -2.55 -18.88
CA ILE A 149 -6.66 -1.20 -19.47
C ILE A 149 -7.16 -1.28 -20.92
N ALA A 150 -6.76 -2.32 -21.66
CA ALA A 150 -7.24 -2.55 -23.03
C ALA A 150 -8.78 -2.57 -23.16
N ASN A 151 -9.50 -2.94 -22.10
CA ASN A 151 -10.97 -3.02 -22.09
C ASN A 151 -11.66 -1.66 -21.86
N LEU A 152 -10.92 -0.59 -21.59
CA LEU A 152 -11.48 0.76 -21.40
C LEU A 152 -12.07 1.37 -22.68
N GLY A 153 -11.77 0.81 -23.85
CA GLY A 153 -12.37 1.16 -25.13
C GLY A 153 -12.36 2.67 -25.41
N GLN A 154 -13.54 3.27 -25.48
CA GLN A 154 -13.72 4.71 -25.80
C GLN A 154 -13.09 5.70 -24.81
N HIS A 155 -12.71 5.24 -23.61
CA HIS A 155 -12.03 6.07 -22.59
C HIS A 155 -10.53 6.23 -22.90
N ILE A 156 -9.97 5.41 -23.79
CA ILE A 156 -8.61 5.55 -24.29
C ILE A 156 -8.65 6.48 -25.50
N LYS A 157 -7.96 7.61 -25.40
CA LYS A 157 -7.85 8.57 -26.51
C LYS A 157 -6.74 8.14 -27.47
N PRO A 158 -6.91 8.32 -28.79
CA PRO A 158 -5.84 8.03 -29.74
C PRO A 158 -4.61 8.91 -29.47
N PRO A 159 -3.39 8.39 -29.69
CA PRO A 159 -2.18 9.18 -29.52
C PRO A 159 -2.00 10.11 -30.74
N HIS A 160 -1.70 11.37 -30.50
CA HIS A 160 -1.32 12.32 -31.52
C HIS A 160 0.15 12.68 -31.36
N PHE A 161 0.89 12.66 -32.47
CA PHE A 161 2.33 12.88 -32.50
C PHE A 161 2.69 14.12 -33.32
N ILE A 162 3.78 14.76 -32.91
CA ILE A 162 4.45 15.83 -33.68
C ILE A 162 5.96 15.61 -33.60
N ASP A 163 6.70 16.07 -34.60
CA ASP A 163 8.16 15.98 -34.60
C ASP A 163 8.79 17.05 -33.71
N ASP A 164 9.97 16.76 -33.18
CA ASP A 164 10.71 17.64 -32.26
C ASP A 164 11.17 18.96 -32.90
N THR A 165 11.24 19.00 -34.22
CA THR A 165 11.56 20.20 -35.01
C THR A 165 10.38 21.16 -35.18
N ALA A 166 9.15 20.72 -34.86
CA ALA A 166 7.98 21.57 -34.93
C ALA A 166 8.07 22.72 -33.91
N THR A 167 7.49 23.86 -34.25
CA THR A 167 7.46 25.04 -33.40
C THR A 167 6.38 24.91 -32.30
N LEU A 168 6.50 25.71 -31.23
CA LEU A 168 5.46 25.82 -30.18
C LEU A 168 4.10 26.24 -30.79
N TYR A 169 4.13 27.07 -31.83
CA TYR A 169 2.92 27.50 -32.53
C TYR A 169 2.24 26.31 -33.21
N GLU A 170 2.99 25.52 -34.01
CA GLU A 170 2.46 24.34 -34.70
C GLU A 170 1.92 23.30 -33.71
N ALA A 171 2.65 23.04 -32.61
CA ALA A 171 2.20 22.14 -31.58
C ALA A 171 0.89 22.61 -30.90
N THR A 172 0.78 23.91 -30.61
CA THR A 172 -0.42 24.49 -30.02
C THR A 172 -1.59 24.46 -30.98
N MET A 173 -1.35 24.74 -32.30
CA MET A 173 -2.38 24.64 -33.32
C MET A 173 -2.87 23.21 -33.51
N ALA A 174 -1.97 22.21 -33.51
CA ALA A 174 -2.36 20.80 -33.56
C ALA A 174 -3.20 20.40 -32.36
N MET A 175 -2.83 20.83 -31.14
CA MET A 175 -3.63 20.58 -29.94
C MET A 175 -5.05 21.17 -30.06
N ASN A 176 -5.19 22.37 -30.60
CA ASN A 176 -6.50 23.01 -30.84
C ASN A 176 -7.30 22.29 -31.93
N GLN A 177 -6.64 21.91 -33.03
CA GLN A 177 -7.29 21.22 -34.14
C GLN A 177 -7.90 19.86 -33.72
N PHE A 178 -7.20 19.11 -32.87
CA PHE A 178 -7.64 17.80 -32.39
C PHE A 178 -8.45 17.88 -31.08
N ASP A 179 -8.70 19.09 -30.57
CA ASP A 179 -9.34 19.33 -29.26
C ASP A 179 -8.71 18.51 -28.11
N ILE A 180 -7.37 18.53 -28.06
CA ILE A 180 -6.57 17.80 -27.08
C ILE A 180 -5.75 18.76 -26.21
N LYS A 181 -5.53 18.37 -24.96
CA LYS A 181 -4.76 19.17 -23.98
C LYS A 181 -3.29 18.77 -23.90
N HIS A 182 -2.81 17.94 -24.82
CA HIS A 182 -1.45 17.40 -24.85
C HIS A 182 -1.17 16.84 -26.25
N ILE A 183 0.11 16.79 -26.60
CA ILE A 183 0.59 16.13 -27.81
C ILE A 183 1.88 15.38 -27.49
N LEU A 184 2.10 14.25 -28.13
CA LEU A 184 3.33 13.48 -28.00
C LEU A 184 4.37 14.00 -28.99
N VAL A 185 5.60 14.20 -28.53
CA VAL A 185 6.70 14.69 -29.34
C VAL A 185 7.67 13.55 -29.60
N LYS A 186 7.92 13.25 -30.88
CA LYS A 186 8.91 12.27 -31.31
C LYS A 186 10.24 12.93 -31.53
N SER A 187 11.29 12.46 -30.89
CA SER A 187 12.64 12.96 -31.04
C SER A 187 13.62 11.81 -31.27
N GLN A 188 14.49 11.99 -32.26
CA GLN A 188 15.60 11.07 -32.49
C GLN A 188 16.86 11.62 -31.81
N THR A 189 17.27 11.00 -30.71
CA THR A 189 18.48 11.38 -30.01
C THR A 189 19.57 10.33 -30.16
N ARG A 190 20.83 10.79 -30.17
CA ARG A 190 21.98 9.86 -30.21
C ARG A 190 21.99 9.04 -28.93
N MET A 191 22.14 7.73 -29.08
CA MET A 191 22.22 6.79 -27.97
C MET A 191 23.45 7.10 -27.10
N THR A 192 23.29 7.19 -25.79
CA THR A 192 24.40 7.35 -24.83
C THR A 192 25.21 6.07 -24.70
N GLU A 193 26.46 6.17 -24.26
CA GLU A 193 27.31 4.99 -24.00
C GLU A 193 26.68 4.03 -22.98
N ALA A 194 26.09 4.58 -21.91
CA ALA A 194 25.43 3.79 -20.88
C ALA A 194 24.21 2.99 -21.41
N GLU A 195 23.42 3.59 -22.32
CA GLU A 195 22.30 2.90 -22.98
C GLU A 195 22.80 1.80 -23.92
N ARG A 196 23.90 2.04 -24.60
CA ARG A 196 24.56 1.08 -25.50
C ARG A 196 25.12 -0.11 -24.72
N ASP A 197 25.80 0.15 -23.59
CA ASP A 197 26.35 -0.87 -22.73
C ASP A 197 25.25 -1.75 -22.12
N LYS A 198 24.12 -1.17 -21.74
CA LYS A 198 22.96 -1.90 -21.23
C LYS A 198 22.40 -2.89 -22.26
N LEU A 199 22.34 -2.53 -23.53
CA LEU A 199 21.90 -3.41 -24.62
C LEU A 199 22.92 -4.54 -24.87
N ILE A 200 24.22 -4.24 -24.77
CA ILE A 200 25.28 -5.25 -24.88
C ILE A 200 25.19 -6.27 -23.75
N VAL A 201 24.96 -5.83 -22.50
CA VAL A 201 24.73 -6.71 -21.34
C VAL A 201 23.48 -7.57 -21.52
N GLN A 202 22.47 -7.09 -22.23
CA GLN A 202 21.26 -7.84 -22.59
C GLN A 202 21.45 -8.80 -23.77
N GLY A 203 22.67 -8.91 -24.33
CA GLY A 203 23.00 -9.85 -25.39
C GLY A 203 22.80 -9.34 -26.81
N VAL A 204 22.58 -8.05 -27.01
CA VAL A 204 22.46 -7.44 -28.34
C VAL A 204 23.86 -7.25 -28.94
N GLU A 205 24.10 -7.76 -30.16
CA GLU A 205 25.38 -7.58 -30.85
C GLU A 205 25.68 -6.11 -31.09
N LYS A 206 26.90 -5.68 -30.77
CA LYS A 206 27.36 -4.29 -30.91
C LYS A 206 27.18 -3.71 -32.30
N SER A 207 27.24 -4.55 -33.34
CA SER A 207 27.03 -4.20 -34.74
C SER A 207 25.60 -3.89 -35.12
N THR A 208 24.62 -4.38 -34.34
CA THR A 208 23.18 -4.20 -34.60
C THR A 208 22.58 -3.04 -33.81
N ILE A 209 23.35 -2.43 -32.89
CA ILE A 209 22.85 -1.33 -32.06
C ILE A 209 22.80 -0.05 -32.90
N ALA A 210 21.58 0.49 -33.07
CA ALA A 210 21.35 1.75 -33.79
C ALA A 210 22.11 2.92 -33.14
N ALA A 211 22.59 3.85 -33.94
CA ALA A 211 23.28 5.05 -33.42
C ALA A 211 22.31 6.04 -32.75
N TYR A 212 21.03 5.97 -33.08
CA TYR A 212 19.98 6.85 -32.60
C TYR A 212 18.84 6.02 -31.98
N VAL A 213 18.22 6.57 -30.93
CA VAL A 213 17.03 6.03 -30.27
C VAL A 213 15.90 7.02 -30.44
N GLU A 214 14.74 6.54 -30.86
CA GLU A 214 13.52 7.31 -30.83
C GLU A 214 13.09 7.48 -29.37
N ARG A 215 12.93 8.72 -28.94
CA ARG A 215 12.39 9.08 -27.64
C ARG A 215 11.08 9.80 -27.83
N ILE A 216 10.10 9.44 -27.01
CA ILE A 216 8.81 10.08 -27.00
C ILE A 216 8.70 10.91 -25.72
N GLY A 217 8.36 12.18 -25.90
CA GLY A 217 8.04 13.09 -24.81
C GLY A 217 6.58 13.55 -24.88
N ILE A 218 6.14 14.32 -23.91
CA ILE A 218 4.81 14.90 -23.86
C ILE A 218 4.92 16.42 -23.71
N PHE A 219 4.14 17.15 -24.50
CA PHE A 219 3.95 18.60 -24.42
C PHE A 219 2.49 18.88 -24.08
N THR A 220 2.23 19.75 -23.09
CA THR A 220 0.91 19.96 -22.49
C THR A 220 0.51 21.44 -22.46
N GLN A 221 -0.76 21.74 -22.16
CA GLN A 221 -1.22 23.12 -21.91
C GLN A 221 -0.42 23.84 -20.82
N THR A 222 0.05 23.13 -19.81
CA THR A 222 0.91 23.70 -18.75
C THR A 222 2.24 24.18 -19.34
N ASP A 223 2.78 23.46 -20.31
CA ASP A 223 4.01 23.84 -20.98
C ASP A 223 3.82 25.05 -21.89
N VAL A 224 2.64 25.16 -22.52
CA VAL A 224 2.23 26.38 -23.25
C VAL A 224 2.21 27.58 -22.30
N CYS A 225 1.57 27.46 -21.13
CA CYS A 225 1.56 28.54 -20.14
C CYS A 225 2.98 28.90 -19.64
N ARG A 226 3.85 27.90 -19.47
CA ARG A 226 5.25 28.11 -19.09
C ARG A 226 6.02 28.87 -20.17
N ALA A 227 5.82 28.53 -21.44
CA ALA A 227 6.44 29.22 -22.58
C ALA A 227 5.97 30.68 -22.68
N ILE A 228 4.68 30.95 -22.48
CA ILE A 228 4.13 32.32 -22.42
C ILE A 228 4.76 33.09 -21.25
N GLY A 229 4.86 32.48 -20.06
CA GLY A 229 5.47 33.11 -18.88
C GLY A 229 6.95 33.46 -19.10
N GLN A 230 7.67 32.69 -19.91
CA GLN A 230 9.06 32.95 -20.30
C GLN A 230 9.19 33.92 -21.48
N LYS A 231 8.08 34.35 -22.07
CA LYS A 231 8.01 35.29 -23.19
C LYS A 231 8.83 34.84 -24.42
N VAL A 232 8.83 33.53 -24.72
CA VAL A 232 9.49 32.98 -25.90
C VAL A 232 8.66 33.22 -27.14
N ASP A 233 9.33 33.32 -28.31
CA ASP A 233 8.64 33.43 -29.58
C ASP A 233 8.11 32.06 -30.05
N PHE A 234 6.80 31.92 -30.09
CA PHE A 234 6.13 30.66 -30.44
C PHE A 234 6.36 30.24 -31.89
N ALA A 235 6.61 31.20 -32.79
CA ALA A 235 6.79 30.92 -34.20
C ALA A 235 8.17 30.34 -34.55
N SER A 236 9.16 30.57 -33.67
CA SER A 236 10.55 30.14 -33.91
C SER A 236 11.09 29.17 -32.89
N THR A 237 10.47 29.05 -31.71
CA THR A 237 10.96 28.16 -30.64
C THR A 237 10.49 26.72 -30.91
N PRO A 238 11.42 25.73 -30.94
CA PRO A 238 11.08 24.32 -31.09
C PRO A 238 10.26 23.80 -29.91
N VAL A 239 9.27 22.93 -30.17
CA VAL A 239 8.48 22.26 -29.13
C VAL A 239 9.35 21.41 -28.21
N LEU A 240 10.47 20.91 -28.71
CA LEU A 240 11.47 20.13 -27.99
C LEU A 240 11.91 20.80 -26.69
N ASP A 241 12.12 22.12 -26.69
CA ASP A 241 12.64 22.89 -25.55
C ASP A 241 11.68 22.90 -24.35
N PHE A 242 10.42 22.62 -24.58
CA PHE A 242 9.37 22.59 -23.55
C PHE A 242 8.77 21.19 -23.34
N THR A 243 9.29 20.18 -24.04
CA THR A 243 8.81 18.80 -23.97
C THR A 243 9.38 18.06 -22.77
N ASN A 244 8.54 17.35 -22.04
CA ASN A 244 8.97 16.46 -20.96
C ASN A 244 9.17 15.03 -21.49
N PHE A 245 10.42 14.54 -21.46
CA PHE A 245 10.78 13.17 -21.86
C PHE A 245 10.77 12.17 -20.72
N LYS A 246 10.54 12.60 -19.48
CA LYS A 246 10.33 11.69 -18.34
C LYS A 246 8.84 11.33 -18.26
N ILE A 247 8.38 10.54 -19.23
CA ILE A 247 6.99 10.08 -19.26
C ILE A 247 6.86 8.76 -18.52
N HIS A 248 5.74 8.59 -17.82
CA HIS A 248 5.34 7.33 -17.22
C HIS A 248 4.33 6.67 -18.13
N THR A 249 4.48 5.39 -18.38
CA THR A 249 3.60 4.59 -19.25
C THR A 249 2.98 3.46 -18.46
N VAL A 250 1.87 2.93 -18.97
CA VAL A 250 1.24 1.70 -18.44
C VAL A 250 1.05 0.72 -19.60
N HIS A 251 1.21 -0.57 -19.30
CA HIS A 251 0.99 -1.61 -20.28
C HIS A 251 -0.50 -1.91 -20.42
N GLN A 252 -0.99 -2.17 -21.63
CA GLN A 252 -2.41 -2.44 -21.89
C GLN A 252 -3.00 -3.62 -21.11
N SER A 253 -2.18 -4.57 -20.67
CA SER A 253 -2.60 -5.71 -19.86
C SER A 253 -2.65 -5.43 -18.35
N GLN A 254 -2.11 -4.29 -17.91
CA GLN A 254 -2.19 -3.89 -16.50
C GLN A 254 -3.63 -3.53 -16.14
N ASP A 255 -3.95 -3.66 -14.85
CA ASP A 255 -5.26 -3.33 -14.35
C ASP A 255 -5.49 -1.81 -14.31
N VAL A 256 -6.74 -1.42 -14.46
CA VAL A 256 -7.20 -0.02 -14.32
C VAL A 256 -6.75 0.59 -12.98
N SER A 257 -6.77 -0.20 -11.90
CA SER A 257 -6.29 0.22 -10.58
C SER A 257 -4.80 0.60 -10.57
N GLU A 258 -3.97 -0.11 -11.34
CA GLU A 258 -2.54 0.19 -11.45
C GLU A 258 -2.28 1.49 -12.23
N ALA A 259 -3.06 1.74 -13.29
CA ALA A 259 -3.00 3.02 -14.00
C ALA A 259 -3.31 4.20 -13.06
N LEU A 260 -4.35 4.06 -12.24
CA LEU A 260 -4.71 5.07 -11.25
C LEU A 260 -3.59 5.30 -10.23
N LEU A 261 -3.00 4.23 -9.71
CA LEU A 261 -1.87 4.31 -8.79
C LEU A 261 -0.67 5.01 -9.42
N THR A 262 -0.36 4.67 -10.67
CA THR A 262 0.74 5.32 -11.41
C THR A 262 0.49 6.82 -11.55
N MET A 263 -0.73 7.24 -11.92
CA MET A 263 -1.09 8.66 -11.99
C MET A 263 -0.91 9.38 -10.66
N LEU A 264 -1.36 8.76 -9.55
CA LEU A 264 -1.26 9.32 -8.21
C LEU A 264 0.18 9.43 -7.72
N GLN A 265 0.98 8.39 -7.95
CA GLN A 265 2.38 8.34 -7.51
C GLN A 265 3.27 9.32 -8.27
N THR A 266 3.05 9.41 -9.59
CA THR A 266 3.87 10.25 -10.47
C THR A 266 3.33 11.68 -10.61
N ARG A 267 2.18 11.96 -10.01
CA ARG A 267 1.45 13.24 -10.13
C ARG A 267 1.18 13.61 -11.59
N THR A 268 0.97 12.61 -12.42
CA THR A 268 0.64 12.81 -13.83
C THR A 268 -0.86 12.66 -14.06
N HIS A 269 -1.42 13.55 -14.87
CA HIS A 269 -2.84 13.50 -15.21
C HIS A 269 -3.12 12.69 -16.48
N ARG A 270 -2.06 12.17 -17.12
CA ARG A 270 -2.13 11.40 -18.37
C ARG A 270 -1.05 10.34 -18.40
N LEU A 271 -1.43 9.13 -18.83
CA LEU A 271 -0.53 8.01 -19.01
C LEU A 271 -0.65 7.50 -20.45
N PRO A 272 0.41 7.54 -21.23
CA PRO A 272 0.49 6.78 -22.46
C PRO A 272 0.41 5.28 -22.18
N ILE A 273 -0.40 4.59 -22.96
CA ILE A 273 -0.59 3.14 -22.89
C ILE A 273 0.29 2.50 -23.94
N ILE A 274 1.07 1.50 -23.53
CA ILE A 274 1.95 0.75 -24.41
C ILE A 274 1.43 -0.67 -24.64
N ASP A 275 1.71 -1.21 -25.82
CA ASP A 275 1.48 -2.61 -26.16
C ASP A 275 2.69 -3.50 -25.80
N SER A 276 2.61 -4.80 -26.13
CA SER A 276 3.68 -5.78 -25.89
C SER A 276 4.98 -5.51 -26.68
N GLN A 277 4.94 -4.61 -27.67
CA GLN A 277 6.10 -4.18 -28.45
C GLN A 277 6.66 -2.84 -27.97
N GLY A 278 6.08 -2.26 -26.90
CA GLY A 278 6.46 -0.95 -26.37
C GLY A 278 5.95 0.24 -27.17
N GLN A 279 5.03 0.02 -28.14
CA GLN A 279 4.44 1.10 -28.93
C GLN A 279 3.31 1.76 -28.17
N ILE A 280 3.22 3.10 -28.25
CA ILE A 280 2.12 3.84 -27.63
C ILE A 280 0.87 3.68 -28.50
N ILE A 281 -0.13 3.00 -27.94
CA ILE A 281 -1.41 2.70 -28.60
C ILE A 281 -2.54 3.65 -28.19
N GLY A 282 -2.34 4.42 -27.14
CA GLY A 282 -3.35 5.36 -26.65
C GLY A 282 -2.88 6.19 -25.48
N ILE A 283 -3.74 7.09 -25.02
CA ILE A 283 -3.52 7.91 -23.82
C ILE A 283 -4.74 7.80 -22.93
N LEU A 284 -4.49 7.48 -21.67
CA LEU A 284 -5.49 7.45 -20.61
C LEU A 284 -5.36 8.72 -19.76
N GLY A 285 -6.40 9.54 -19.73
CA GLY A 285 -6.46 10.70 -18.86
C GLY A 285 -7.02 10.37 -17.48
N GLN A 286 -6.61 11.12 -16.47
CA GLN A 286 -7.12 10.97 -15.12
C GLN A 286 -8.64 11.22 -15.06
N THR A 287 -9.14 12.20 -15.80
CA THR A 287 -10.57 12.50 -15.87
C THR A 287 -11.37 11.35 -16.48
N GLU A 288 -10.87 10.74 -17.55
CA GLU A 288 -11.48 9.60 -18.21
C GLU A 288 -11.47 8.38 -17.29
N LEU A 289 -10.36 8.14 -16.61
CA LEU A 289 -10.20 7.07 -15.65
C LEU A 289 -11.13 7.24 -14.44
N LEU A 290 -11.18 8.43 -13.86
CA LEU A 290 -12.06 8.74 -12.74
C LEU A 290 -13.54 8.73 -13.15
N SER A 291 -13.86 9.21 -14.34
CA SER A 291 -15.22 9.12 -14.90
C SER A 291 -15.68 7.68 -15.10
N PHE A 292 -14.75 6.82 -15.49
CA PHE A 292 -15.01 5.38 -15.61
C PHE A 292 -15.24 4.72 -14.23
N LEU A 293 -14.44 5.09 -13.23
CA LEU A 293 -14.47 4.49 -11.90
C LEU A 293 -15.57 5.03 -11.00
N THR A 294 -15.89 6.30 -11.13
CA THR A 294 -16.88 6.94 -10.24
C THR A 294 -17.48 8.20 -10.84
N ASN A 295 -18.78 8.26 -10.90
CA ASN A 295 -19.49 9.52 -11.01
C ASN A 295 -19.33 10.43 -9.76
N HIS A 296 -18.64 9.97 -8.69
CA HIS A 296 -18.63 10.58 -7.36
C HIS A 296 -17.33 11.31 -6.97
N SER A 297 -16.15 10.84 -7.38
CA SER A 297 -14.88 11.45 -6.94
C SER A 297 -14.64 12.83 -7.55
N ASN A 298 -14.99 13.04 -8.80
CA ASN A 298 -14.91 14.37 -9.44
C ASN A 298 -15.81 15.39 -8.74
N LEU A 299 -16.95 14.96 -8.20
CA LEU A 299 -17.84 15.81 -7.42
C LEU A 299 -17.19 16.24 -6.10
N ILE A 300 -16.42 15.35 -5.44
CA ILE A 300 -15.73 15.67 -4.18
C ILE A 300 -14.64 16.72 -4.43
N VAL A 301 -13.80 16.52 -5.45
CA VAL A 301 -12.73 17.47 -5.82
C VAL A 301 -13.34 18.83 -6.16
N ALA A 302 -14.36 18.87 -7.03
CA ALA A 302 -15.03 20.10 -7.40
C ALA A 302 -15.64 20.83 -6.17
N ARG A 303 -16.20 20.09 -5.21
CA ARG A 303 -16.71 20.67 -3.97
C ARG A 303 -15.62 21.26 -3.09
N ILE A 304 -14.47 20.59 -2.98
CA ILE A 304 -13.31 21.12 -2.23
C ILE A 304 -12.81 22.41 -2.90
N GLU A 305 -12.65 22.42 -4.22
CA GLU A 305 -12.17 23.58 -4.97
C GLU A 305 -13.12 24.77 -4.85
N GLN A 306 -14.42 24.54 -4.97
CA GLN A 306 -15.46 25.56 -4.93
C GLN A 306 -15.84 26.04 -3.52
N ALA A 307 -15.37 25.35 -2.47
CA ALA A 307 -15.68 25.71 -1.08
C ALA A 307 -15.27 27.15 -0.76
N GLN A 308 -16.16 27.91 -0.14
CA GLN A 308 -15.94 29.29 0.28
C GLN A 308 -15.89 29.42 1.82
N SER A 309 -16.26 28.37 2.54
CA SER A 309 -16.31 28.31 3.99
C SER A 309 -15.76 26.96 4.51
N LEU A 310 -15.47 26.91 5.82
CA LEU A 310 -15.07 25.66 6.47
C LEU A 310 -16.22 24.63 6.50
N GLU A 311 -17.45 25.10 6.53
CA GLU A 311 -18.67 24.28 6.47
C GLU A 311 -18.78 23.59 5.11
N ASP A 312 -18.47 24.26 4.00
CA ASP A 312 -18.46 23.66 2.67
C ASP A 312 -17.41 22.54 2.58
N VAL A 313 -16.22 22.78 3.19
CA VAL A 313 -15.17 21.76 3.26
C VAL A 313 -15.61 20.57 4.11
N ALA A 314 -16.30 20.80 5.23
CA ALA A 314 -16.82 19.71 6.07
C ALA A 314 -17.80 18.80 5.31
N VAL A 315 -18.65 19.38 4.44
CA VAL A 315 -19.52 18.58 3.56
C VAL A 315 -18.72 17.70 2.61
N ALA A 316 -17.64 18.23 2.03
CA ALA A 316 -16.76 17.44 1.17
C ALA A 316 -16.07 16.30 1.93
N VAL A 317 -15.66 16.54 3.18
CA VAL A 317 -15.05 15.51 4.06
C VAL A 317 -16.05 14.38 4.37
N GLU A 318 -17.33 14.66 4.56
CA GLU A 318 -18.35 13.62 4.73
C GLU A 318 -18.53 12.78 3.45
N LEU A 319 -18.43 13.41 2.28
CA LEU A 319 -18.48 12.69 0.99
C LEU A 319 -17.25 11.77 0.83
N ILE A 320 -16.06 12.16 1.32
CA ILE A 320 -14.88 11.26 1.36
C ILE A 320 -15.19 10.02 2.21
N GLY A 321 -15.83 10.19 3.37
CA GLY A 321 -16.24 9.06 4.20
C GLY A 321 -17.23 8.12 3.51
N LYS A 322 -18.16 8.63 2.72
CA LYS A 322 -19.09 7.84 1.89
C LYS A 322 -18.32 7.11 0.79
N PHE A 323 -17.45 7.80 0.08
CA PHE A 323 -16.57 7.26 -0.95
C PHE A 323 -15.75 6.07 -0.43
N ILE A 324 -15.11 6.19 0.75
CA ILE A 324 -14.34 5.09 1.35
C ILE A 324 -15.21 3.84 1.52
N ARG A 325 -16.42 3.98 2.07
CA ARG A 325 -17.35 2.87 2.28
C ARG A 325 -17.74 2.19 0.96
N GLU A 326 -18.06 2.97 -0.05
CA GLU A 326 -18.45 2.48 -1.38
C GLU A 326 -17.31 1.76 -2.06
N GLN A 327 -16.09 2.34 -2.05
CA GLN A 327 -14.93 1.71 -2.66
C GLN A 327 -14.53 0.42 -1.93
N HIS A 328 -14.61 0.42 -0.60
CA HIS A 328 -14.33 -0.78 0.19
C HIS A 328 -15.37 -1.88 -0.04
N ALA A 329 -16.65 -1.55 -0.03
CA ALA A 329 -17.74 -2.48 -0.36
C ALA A 329 -17.64 -3.01 -1.79
N SER A 330 -17.10 -2.20 -2.70
CA SER A 330 -16.76 -2.62 -4.06
C SER A 330 -15.48 -3.44 -4.14
N GLY A 331 -14.74 -3.66 -3.03
CA GLY A 331 -13.54 -4.49 -2.85
C GLY A 331 -12.29 -3.95 -3.53
N ILE A 332 -12.24 -2.66 -3.74
CA ILE A 332 -11.00 -2.02 -4.19
C ILE A 332 -9.91 -2.29 -3.17
N LYS A 333 -8.72 -2.64 -3.65
CA LYS A 333 -7.55 -2.89 -2.78
C LYS A 333 -7.32 -1.71 -1.85
N ILE A 334 -7.06 -2.00 -0.59
CA ILE A 334 -7.00 -1.01 0.47
C ILE A 334 -5.90 0.05 0.23
N HIS A 335 -4.76 -0.33 -0.35
CA HIS A 335 -3.69 0.59 -0.69
C HIS A 335 -4.08 1.56 -1.81
N VAL A 336 -4.99 1.17 -2.72
CA VAL A 336 -5.54 2.07 -3.74
C VAL A 336 -6.47 3.08 -3.08
N ILE A 337 -7.40 2.60 -2.22
CA ILE A 337 -8.30 3.47 -1.48
C ILE A 337 -7.52 4.50 -0.65
N SER A 338 -6.50 4.06 0.10
CA SER A 338 -5.71 4.96 0.95
C SER A 338 -4.97 6.04 0.16
N ARG A 339 -4.50 5.73 -1.05
CA ARG A 339 -3.87 6.71 -1.94
C ARG A 339 -4.87 7.73 -2.49
N MET A 340 -6.06 7.26 -2.88
CA MET A 340 -7.15 8.16 -3.31
C MET A 340 -7.55 9.09 -2.16
N VAL A 341 -7.72 8.55 -0.96
CA VAL A 341 -8.06 9.31 0.25
C VAL A 341 -6.97 10.31 0.59
N GLN A 342 -5.68 9.95 0.51
CA GLN A 342 -4.58 10.89 0.71
C GLN A 342 -4.70 12.07 -0.26
N SER A 343 -4.91 11.82 -1.55
CA SER A 343 -5.04 12.89 -2.55
C SER A 343 -6.18 13.84 -2.22
N LEU A 344 -7.31 13.34 -1.75
CA LEU A 344 -8.46 14.15 -1.33
C LEU A 344 -8.18 14.90 -0.02
N ASN A 345 -7.58 14.25 0.98
CA ASN A 345 -7.24 14.88 2.25
C ASN A 345 -6.22 16.01 2.09
N LEU A 346 -5.21 15.84 1.23
CA LEU A 346 -4.24 16.90 0.94
C LEU A 346 -4.93 18.15 0.36
N GLN A 347 -5.92 17.96 -0.51
CA GLN A 347 -6.72 19.08 -1.04
C GLN A 347 -7.59 19.71 0.04
N VAL A 348 -8.21 18.91 0.90
CA VAL A 348 -8.97 19.42 2.08
C VAL A 348 -8.07 20.26 2.96
N PHE A 349 -6.91 19.77 3.34
CA PHE A 349 -5.99 20.48 4.25
C PHE A 349 -5.46 21.76 3.60
N ALA A 350 -5.12 21.72 2.31
CA ALA A 350 -4.72 22.90 1.56
C ALA A 350 -5.83 23.95 1.53
N LYS A 351 -7.09 23.53 1.30
CA LYS A 351 -8.23 24.44 1.25
C LYS A 351 -8.55 25.04 2.61
N VAL A 352 -8.52 24.24 3.68
CA VAL A 352 -8.70 24.73 5.06
C VAL A 352 -7.64 25.78 5.39
N TRP A 353 -6.36 25.53 5.08
CA TRP A 353 -5.28 26.48 5.30
C TRP A 353 -5.51 27.78 4.52
N GLN A 354 -5.86 27.66 3.23
CA GLN A 354 -6.15 28.80 2.36
C GLN A 354 -7.31 29.68 2.85
N LEU A 355 -8.36 29.08 3.45
CA LEU A 355 -9.50 29.82 3.98
C LEU A 355 -9.19 30.54 5.28
N ILE A 356 -8.24 30.04 6.08
CA ILE A 356 -7.91 30.59 7.39
C ILE A 356 -6.90 31.75 7.31
N VAL A 357 -5.91 31.62 6.40
CA VAL A 357 -4.80 32.58 6.40
C VAL A 357 -4.86 33.59 5.26
N PRO A 358 -4.36 34.81 5.44
CA PRO A 358 -4.18 35.77 4.35
C PRO A 358 -3.22 35.22 3.27
N ALA A 359 -3.40 35.65 2.04
CA ALA A 359 -2.56 35.23 0.91
C ALA A 359 -1.05 35.43 1.18
N ILE A 360 -0.68 36.51 1.84
CA ILE A 360 0.73 36.78 2.18
C ILE A 360 1.29 35.71 3.13
N THR A 361 0.52 35.26 4.10
CA THR A 361 0.92 34.19 5.03
C THR A 361 0.97 32.84 4.30
N PHE A 362 0.00 32.57 3.42
CA PHE A 362 -0.03 31.36 2.60
C PHE A 362 1.26 31.18 1.76
N TYR A 363 1.70 32.23 1.06
CA TYR A 363 2.87 32.18 0.19
C TYR A 363 4.22 32.27 0.94
N ASN A 364 4.22 32.62 2.24
CA ASN A 364 5.41 32.66 3.08
C ASN A 364 5.50 31.49 4.08
N THR A 365 4.60 30.52 3.93
CA THR A 365 4.60 29.31 4.75
C THR A 365 4.52 28.06 3.87
N CYS A 366 4.84 26.92 4.45
CA CYS A 366 4.64 25.61 3.82
C CYS A 366 4.03 24.64 4.83
N LEU A 367 2.84 24.18 4.53
CA LEU A 367 2.14 23.13 5.27
C LEU A 367 2.57 21.76 4.75
N PHE A 368 2.84 20.84 5.66
CA PHE A 368 3.09 19.44 5.34
C PHE A 368 2.47 18.51 6.39
N VAL A 369 2.19 17.27 6.00
CA VAL A 369 1.64 16.22 6.84
C VAL A 369 2.67 15.12 7.07
N MET A 370 2.45 14.31 8.10
CA MET A 370 3.38 13.25 8.52
C MET A 370 2.62 11.97 8.89
N GLY A 371 3.31 11.01 9.46
CA GLY A 371 2.68 9.78 9.95
C GLY A 371 1.95 9.00 8.86
N SER A 372 0.78 8.46 9.16
CA SER A 372 -0.01 7.66 8.21
C SER A 372 -0.54 8.48 7.03
N GLU A 373 -0.87 9.77 7.24
CA GLU A 373 -1.28 10.67 6.16
C GLU A 373 -0.12 10.95 5.22
N GLY A 374 1.06 11.26 5.76
CA GLY A 374 2.27 11.51 4.95
C GLY A 374 2.71 10.29 4.15
N ARG A 375 2.47 9.07 4.67
CA ARG A 375 2.73 7.83 3.94
C ARG A 375 1.66 7.45 2.91
N GLY A 376 0.51 8.12 2.91
CA GLY A 376 -0.65 7.73 2.09
C GLY A 376 -1.25 6.37 2.49
N GLU A 377 -1.25 6.11 3.78
CA GLU A 377 -1.77 4.88 4.40
C GLU A 377 -2.94 5.16 5.35
N GLN A 378 -3.40 6.41 5.42
CA GLN A 378 -4.56 6.80 6.20
C GLN A 378 -5.83 6.58 5.42
N ILE A 379 -6.73 5.73 5.92
CA ILE A 379 -8.03 5.46 5.31
C ILE A 379 -9.14 6.09 6.14
N LEU A 380 -9.00 6.00 7.45
CA LEU A 380 -9.93 6.59 8.41
C LEU A 380 -9.46 8.00 8.78
N ARG A 381 -10.38 8.85 9.20
CA ARG A 381 -10.06 10.11 9.84
C ARG A 381 -9.44 9.82 11.21
N THR A 382 -8.13 9.57 11.22
CA THR A 382 -7.33 9.34 12.43
C THR A 382 -6.60 10.60 12.85
N ASP A 383 -5.67 10.47 13.79
CA ASP A 383 -4.95 11.60 14.38
C ASP A 383 -4.32 12.49 13.30
N GLN A 384 -4.42 13.80 13.46
CA GLN A 384 -3.79 14.76 12.58
C GLN A 384 -2.32 14.93 12.97
N ASP A 385 -1.42 14.59 12.03
CA ASP A 385 0.03 14.80 12.17
C ASP A 385 0.47 15.83 11.11
N ASN A 386 0.68 17.08 11.52
CA ASN A 386 0.97 18.18 10.59
C ASN A 386 1.97 19.18 11.15
N ALA A 387 2.63 19.92 10.26
CA ALA A 387 3.62 20.93 10.64
C ALA A 387 3.67 22.08 9.63
N LEU A 388 4.26 23.19 10.03
CA LEU A 388 4.36 24.42 9.26
C LEU A 388 5.79 24.94 9.23
N ILE A 389 6.34 25.11 8.04
CA ILE A 389 7.61 25.83 7.82
C ILE A 389 7.28 27.28 7.52
N ILE A 390 7.97 28.19 8.16
CA ILE A 390 7.84 29.64 7.97
C ILE A 390 9.10 30.14 7.24
N ARG A 391 8.93 30.97 6.22
CA ARG A 391 10.05 31.61 5.53
C ARG A 391 10.87 32.44 6.50
N ASN A 392 12.19 32.34 6.43
CA ASN A 392 13.08 33.16 7.26
C ASN A 392 12.84 34.66 7.03
N GLY A 393 12.69 35.39 8.12
CA GLY A 393 12.41 36.85 8.09
C GLY A 393 10.94 37.22 7.94
N PHE A 394 10.03 36.29 7.59
CA PHE A 394 8.59 36.52 7.62
C PHE A 394 8.09 36.54 9.06
N LYS A 395 7.25 37.53 9.38
CA LYS A 395 6.58 37.67 10.69
C LYS A 395 5.10 37.92 10.49
N ASP A 396 4.30 37.19 11.24
CA ASP A 396 2.86 37.35 11.34
C ASP A 396 2.46 36.98 12.77
N ASP A 397 2.07 37.98 13.55
CA ASP A 397 1.76 37.82 14.97
C ASP A 397 0.48 36.97 15.17
N ASN A 398 -0.37 36.84 14.16
CA ASN A 398 -1.59 36.03 14.19
C ASN A 398 -1.32 34.55 13.84
N LEU A 399 -0.11 34.20 13.41
CA LEU A 399 0.19 32.85 12.96
C LEU A 399 -0.10 31.75 14.01
N PRO A 400 0.16 31.95 15.32
CA PRO A 400 -0.26 31.00 16.34
C PRO A 400 -1.78 30.79 16.40
N SER A 401 -2.57 31.84 16.20
CA SER A 401 -4.02 31.78 16.16
C SER A 401 -4.52 31.03 14.93
N TYR A 402 -3.97 31.32 13.75
CA TYR A 402 -4.29 30.56 12.52
C TYR A 402 -3.96 29.08 12.65
N ALA A 403 -2.83 28.76 13.27
CA ALA A 403 -2.41 27.39 13.53
C ALA A 403 -3.41 26.65 14.45
N ALA A 404 -3.88 27.31 15.49
CA ALA A 404 -4.90 26.74 16.38
C ALA A 404 -6.23 26.53 15.65
N GLN A 405 -6.68 27.53 14.89
CA GLN A 405 -7.90 27.45 14.08
C GLN A 405 -7.86 26.32 13.05
N PHE A 406 -6.70 26.10 12.41
CA PHE A 406 -6.52 25.00 11.46
C PHE A 406 -6.72 23.65 12.13
N ASN A 407 -6.04 23.38 13.25
CA ASN A 407 -6.17 22.09 13.94
C ASN A 407 -7.59 21.92 14.53
N GLU A 408 -8.23 22.99 15.00
CA GLU A 408 -9.61 22.97 15.47
C GLU A 408 -10.59 22.67 14.32
N ALA A 409 -10.44 23.32 13.17
CA ALA A 409 -11.26 23.06 11.98
C ALA A 409 -11.17 21.60 11.56
N LEU A 410 -9.96 21.03 11.51
CA LEU A 410 -9.79 19.60 11.21
C LEU A 410 -10.42 18.71 12.27
N ALA A 411 -10.31 19.05 13.56
CA ALA A 411 -10.94 18.29 14.64
C ALA A 411 -12.48 18.30 14.49
N ASN A 412 -13.07 19.43 14.17
CA ASN A 412 -14.51 19.57 13.90
C ASN A 412 -14.97 18.79 12.65
N MET A 413 -14.07 18.61 11.66
CA MET A 413 -14.30 17.75 10.49
C MET A 413 -14.06 16.26 10.76
N GLY A 414 -13.68 15.90 12.00
CA GLY A 414 -13.53 14.52 12.45
C GLY A 414 -12.13 13.96 12.34
N TYR A 415 -11.09 14.77 12.18
CA TYR A 415 -9.67 14.41 12.34
C TYR A 415 -9.26 14.76 13.79
N PRO A 416 -9.19 13.83 14.73
CA PRO A 416 -8.91 14.13 16.13
C PRO A 416 -7.51 14.69 16.32
N TYR A 417 -7.30 15.42 17.40
CA TYR A 417 -5.97 15.88 17.81
C TYR A 417 -5.03 14.71 18.03
N CYS A 418 -3.75 14.90 17.65
CA CYS A 418 -2.68 13.94 17.92
C CYS A 418 -2.31 13.95 19.41
N ASP A 419 -2.37 12.79 20.07
CA ASP A 419 -1.99 12.62 21.47
C ASP A 419 -0.51 13.01 21.69
N GLY A 420 0.36 12.78 20.69
CA GLY A 420 1.77 13.19 20.67
C GLY A 420 2.00 14.67 20.42
N LYS A 421 0.92 15.47 20.24
CA LYS A 421 0.98 16.91 19.93
C LYS A 421 1.83 17.24 18.69
N ILE A 422 1.82 16.36 17.70
CA ILE A 422 2.51 16.54 16.42
C ILE A 422 1.58 17.35 15.51
N MET A 423 1.44 18.63 15.82
CA MET A 423 0.50 19.53 15.15
C MET A 423 1.10 20.93 15.03
N LEU A 424 0.75 21.65 13.96
CA LEU A 424 1.28 22.99 13.70
C LEU A 424 0.84 24.04 14.74
N SER A 425 -0.18 23.76 15.56
CA SER A 425 -0.51 24.57 16.74
C SER A 425 0.58 24.51 17.83
N ASN A 426 1.39 23.46 17.85
CA ASN A 426 2.54 23.33 18.75
C ASN A 426 3.78 24.01 18.12
N GLU A 427 4.46 24.88 18.87
CA GLU A 427 5.66 25.60 18.40
C GLU A 427 6.79 24.71 17.92
N ARG A 428 6.90 23.47 18.44
CA ARG A 428 7.87 22.48 17.97
C ARG A 428 7.69 22.18 16.48
N TRP A 429 6.46 22.16 16.01
CA TRP A 429 6.08 21.82 14.64
C TRP A 429 5.69 23.04 13.78
N ARG A 430 5.92 24.27 14.31
CA ARG A 430 5.71 25.54 13.62
C ARG A 430 6.95 26.42 13.79
N LYS A 431 7.87 26.37 12.84
CA LYS A 431 9.16 27.07 12.94
C LYS A 431 9.57 27.72 11.64
N THR A 432 10.45 28.71 11.73
CA THR A 432 11.16 29.21 10.55
C THR A 432 12.07 28.12 9.99
N SER A 433 12.37 28.16 8.68
CA SER A 433 13.21 27.15 8.00
C SER A 433 14.51 26.90 8.76
N THR A 434 15.28 27.95 9.08
CA THR A 434 16.56 27.81 9.82
C THR A 434 16.35 27.24 11.23
N ALA A 435 15.28 27.61 11.94
CA ALA A 435 15.02 27.08 13.27
C ALA A 435 14.63 25.60 13.23
N PHE A 436 13.90 25.19 12.19
CA PHE A 436 13.54 23.79 11.95
C PHE A 436 14.77 22.94 11.63
N GLU A 437 15.65 23.44 10.73
CA GLU A 437 16.92 22.78 10.39
C GLU A 437 17.79 22.55 11.63
N LYS A 438 17.95 23.57 12.50
CA LYS A 438 18.69 23.46 13.77
C LYS A 438 18.06 22.41 14.69
N GLN A 439 16.74 22.40 14.80
CA GLN A 439 16.03 21.44 15.64
C GLN A 439 16.21 20.01 15.13
N ILE A 440 16.09 19.76 13.82
CA ILE A 440 16.32 18.46 13.20
C ILE A 440 17.76 17.98 13.45
N THR A 441 18.73 18.84 13.25
CA THR A 441 20.14 18.52 13.56
C THR A 441 20.31 18.12 15.03
N ALA A 442 19.67 18.86 15.96
CA ALA A 442 19.72 18.54 17.38
C ALA A 442 19.11 17.16 17.69
N TRP A 443 18.00 16.78 17.05
CA TRP A 443 17.39 15.45 17.21
C TRP A 443 18.32 14.32 16.75
N TYR A 444 18.99 14.49 15.61
CA TYR A 444 19.94 13.50 15.12
C TYR A 444 21.18 13.37 16.04
N VAL A 445 21.67 14.49 16.61
CA VAL A 445 22.84 14.50 17.51
C VAL A 445 22.49 13.91 18.88
N SER A 446 21.39 14.32 19.48
CA SER A 446 20.96 13.83 20.80
C SER A 446 20.56 12.35 20.72
N GLY A 447 19.74 11.99 19.73
CA GLY A 447 19.26 10.62 19.53
C GLY A 447 18.57 10.06 20.77
N SER A 448 17.90 10.89 21.58
CA SER A 448 17.05 10.41 22.68
C SER A 448 15.87 9.58 22.13
N SER A 449 15.22 8.80 22.98
CA SER A 449 14.03 8.02 22.54
C SER A 449 12.92 8.92 22.00
N GLU A 450 12.76 10.11 22.55
CA GLU A 450 11.79 11.10 22.09
C GLU A 450 12.20 11.68 20.73
N ASP A 451 13.48 12.03 20.55
CA ASP A 451 14.00 12.53 19.27
C ASP A 451 13.89 11.48 18.16
N MET A 452 14.16 10.20 18.48
CA MET A 452 13.97 9.09 17.53
C MET A 452 12.52 8.98 17.07
N MET A 453 11.55 9.19 17.98
CA MET A 453 10.14 9.22 17.62
C MET A 453 9.81 10.39 16.68
N TRP A 454 10.36 11.58 16.93
CA TRP A 454 10.16 12.76 16.07
C TRP A 454 10.81 12.58 14.69
N ILE A 455 12.01 12.01 14.63
CA ILE A 455 12.66 11.65 13.37
C ILE A 455 11.82 10.62 12.63
N ALA A 456 11.34 9.57 13.31
CA ALA A 456 10.48 8.55 12.71
C ALA A 456 9.19 9.14 12.12
N THR A 457 8.66 10.21 12.71
CA THR A 457 7.50 10.92 12.18
C THR A 457 7.87 11.81 11.00
N LEU A 458 9.00 12.54 11.11
CA LEU A 458 9.47 13.49 10.09
C LEU A 458 9.84 12.81 8.76
N VAL A 459 10.42 11.61 8.79
CA VAL A 459 10.82 10.89 7.56
C VAL A 459 9.63 10.42 6.73
N ASP A 460 8.42 10.52 7.26
CA ASP A 460 7.17 10.28 6.55
C ASP A 460 6.51 11.59 6.04
N ALA A 461 7.22 12.72 6.08
CA ALA A 461 6.66 14.01 5.72
C ALA A 461 6.29 14.11 4.25
N HIS A 462 5.12 14.68 3.98
CA HIS A 462 4.57 14.90 2.65
C HIS A 462 4.03 16.34 2.52
N PHE A 463 4.40 17.02 1.43
CA PHE A 463 3.98 18.38 1.13
C PHE A 463 2.46 18.48 0.95
N VAL A 464 1.85 19.54 1.46
CA VAL A 464 0.43 19.86 1.29
C VAL A 464 0.28 21.10 0.41
N CYS A 465 0.67 22.27 0.90
CA CYS A 465 0.50 23.54 0.20
C CYS A 465 1.46 24.63 0.69
N GLY A 466 1.44 25.77 0.01
CA GLY A 466 2.32 26.89 0.27
C GLY A 466 3.60 26.85 -0.58
N ASP A 467 4.71 27.37 -0.09
CA ASP A 467 5.97 27.40 -0.84
C ASP A 467 6.71 26.06 -0.77
N ILE A 468 6.64 25.29 -1.84
CA ILE A 468 7.29 23.98 -1.94
C ILE A 468 8.80 24.04 -1.75
N LYS A 469 9.46 25.15 -2.09
CA LYS A 469 10.92 25.30 -1.93
C LYS A 469 11.36 25.22 -0.46
N LEU A 470 10.50 25.69 0.46
CA LEU A 470 10.77 25.55 1.89
C LEU A 470 10.76 24.08 2.33
N PHE A 471 9.85 23.28 1.77
CA PHE A 471 9.79 21.85 2.05
C PHE A 471 10.98 21.11 1.46
N GLU A 472 11.30 21.35 0.20
CA GLU A 472 12.44 20.72 -0.50
C GLU A 472 13.78 21.04 0.21
N GLN A 473 13.96 22.27 0.66
CA GLN A 473 15.15 22.67 1.44
C GLN A 473 15.23 21.89 2.75
N LEU A 474 14.14 21.83 3.51
CA LEU A 474 14.07 21.11 4.78
C LEU A 474 14.27 19.60 4.55
N GLN A 475 13.65 19.03 3.52
CA GLN A 475 13.80 17.63 3.14
C GLN A 475 15.26 17.29 2.85
N LYS A 476 15.94 18.09 2.05
CA LYS A 476 17.36 17.92 1.76
C LYS A 476 18.20 17.98 3.04
N HIS A 477 17.86 18.90 3.97
CA HIS A 477 18.59 19.05 5.22
C HIS A 477 18.50 17.79 6.09
N TRP A 478 17.31 17.22 6.31
CA TRP A 478 17.20 16.00 7.13
C TRP A 478 17.81 14.77 6.45
N GLN A 479 17.76 14.68 5.11
CA GLN A 479 18.42 13.60 4.36
C GLN A 479 19.95 13.66 4.53
N VAL A 480 20.54 14.85 4.47
CA VAL A 480 21.98 15.06 4.72
C VAL A 480 22.30 14.76 6.19
N SER A 481 21.49 15.21 7.14
CA SER A 481 21.66 14.93 8.56
C SER A 481 21.61 13.42 8.84
N ALA A 482 20.67 12.70 8.23
CA ALA A 482 20.57 11.25 8.32
C ALA A 482 21.86 10.57 7.83
N LYS A 483 22.36 10.96 6.65
CA LYS A 483 23.59 10.39 6.08
C LYS A 483 24.81 10.61 6.98
N ASN A 484 24.91 11.78 7.61
CA ASN A 484 26.07 12.14 8.44
C ASN A 484 26.07 11.44 9.80
N VAL A 485 24.90 11.03 10.30
CA VAL A 485 24.71 10.45 11.64
C VAL A 485 24.32 8.98 11.60
N ALA A 486 24.01 8.44 10.43
CA ALA A 486 23.61 7.03 10.24
C ALA A 486 24.79 6.07 10.56
N THR A 487 25.33 6.17 11.78
CA THR A 487 26.21 5.15 12.35
C THR A 487 25.37 3.94 12.74
N SER A 488 25.99 2.77 12.77
CA SER A 488 25.32 1.52 13.21
C SER A 488 24.63 1.70 14.57
N ASN A 489 25.22 2.45 15.49
CA ASN A 489 24.63 2.71 16.82
C ASN A 489 23.35 3.58 16.74
N PHE A 490 23.30 4.59 15.88
CA PHE A 490 22.09 5.40 15.70
C PHE A 490 20.95 4.56 15.12
N ILE A 491 21.20 3.82 14.05
CA ILE A 491 20.19 3.00 13.38
C ILE A 491 19.68 1.88 14.29
N ASN A 492 20.58 1.22 15.06
CA ASN A 492 20.20 0.21 16.03
C ASN A 492 19.22 0.77 17.09
N ARG A 493 19.51 1.96 17.63
CA ARG A 493 18.61 2.66 18.57
C ARG A 493 17.29 3.06 17.91
N PHE A 494 17.33 3.50 16.65
CA PHE A 494 16.15 3.86 15.90
C PHE A 494 15.25 2.64 15.62
N ALA A 495 15.82 1.48 15.34
CA ALA A 495 15.07 0.25 15.09
C ALA A 495 14.50 -0.39 16.38
N LYS A 496 15.12 -0.14 17.54
CA LYS A 496 14.80 -0.81 18.82
C LYS A 496 13.31 -0.80 19.23
N PRO A 497 12.50 0.25 18.97
CA PRO A 497 11.07 0.25 19.29
C PRO A 497 10.27 -0.90 18.65
N ILE A 498 10.79 -1.57 17.61
CA ILE A 498 10.14 -2.74 17.02
C ILE A 498 9.98 -3.88 18.03
N LEU A 499 10.87 -3.97 19.02
CA LEU A 499 10.83 -4.99 20.08
C LEU A 499 9.75 -4.71 21.12
N GLN A 500 9.35 -3.45 21.33
CA GLN A 500 8.41 -3.05 22.38
C GLN A 500 6.96 -3.48 22.09
N PHE A 501 6.61 -3.68 20.81
CA PHE A 501 5.27 -4.02 20.38
C PHE A 501 5.24 -5.45 19.85
N GLY A 502 4.53 -6.30 20.58
CA GLY A 502 4.28 -7.67 20.19
C GLY A 502 5.34 -8.66 20.69
N ASP A 503 5.56 -8.74 22.01
CA ASP A 503 6.09 -9.95 22.60
C ASP A 503 5.07 -11.07 22.33
N SER A 504 5.33 -11.72 21.21
CA SER A 504 4.47 -12.74 20.60
C SER A 504 4.33 -14.00 21.47
N SER A 505 5.16 -14.18 22.50
CA SER A 505 5.06 -15.34 23.38
C SER A 505 3.79 -15.31 24.24
N GLY A 506 3.39 -14.15 24.76
CA GLY A 506 2.22 -14.05 25.63
C GLY A 506 0.87 -14.08 24.91
N TRP A 507 0.72 -13.40 23.77
CA TRP A 507 -0.54 -13.39 23.04
C TRP A 507 -0.68 -14.60 22.12
N TRP A 508 0.42 -15.12 21.53
CA TRP A 508 0.41 -16.42 20.85
C TRP A 508 -0.04 -17.53 21.78
N GLN A 509 0.48 -17.58 23.00
CA GLN A 509 0.02 -18.55 24.00
C GLN A 509 -1.45 -18.33 24.39
N LYS A 510 -1.93 -17.09 24.48
CA LYS A 510 -3.33 -16.77 24.76
C LYS A 510 -4.25 -17.04 23.58
N PHE A 511 -3.81 -16.74 22.37
CA PHE A 511 -4.53 -17.05 21.12
C PHE A 511 -4.61 -18.58 20.90
N VAL A 512 -3.54 -19.29 21.22
CA VAL A 512 -3.39 -20.74 21.17
C VAL A 512 -4.17 -21.42 22.32
N GLY A 513 -4.27 -20.79 23.48
CA GLY A 513 -4.98 -21.30 24.65
C GLY A 513 -6.50 -21.13 24.65
N GLY A 514 -7.09 -20.64 23.53
CA GLY A 514 -8.54 -20.45 23.41
C GLY A 514 -9.10 -19.32 24.30
N SER A 515 -8.25 -18.46 24.87
CA SER A 515 -8.73 -17.29 25.61
C SER A 515 -9.14 -16.18 24.64
N GLU A 516 -10.32 -15.61 24.88
CA GLU A 516 -10.92 -14.47 24.14
C GLU A 516 -10.04 -13.21 24.27
N THR A 517 -8.92 -13.14 23.57
CA THR A 517 -8.08 -11.93 23.60
C THR A 517 -8.15 -11.20 22.29
N ASP A 518 -8.66 -10.02 22.36
CA ASP A 518 -8.68 -9.05 21.30
C ASP A 518 -7.26 -8.70 20.83
N ILE A 519 -7.05 -8.57 19.52
CA ILE A 519 -5.76 -8.28 18.89
C ILE A 519 -5.74 -6.81 18.42
N ASP A 520 -4.83 -6.00 18.95
CA ASP A 520 -4.56 -4.66 18.44
C ASP A 520 -3.73 -4.76 17.13
N LEU A 521 -4.40 -4.67 16.00
CA LEU A 521 -3.78 -4.78 14.67
C LEU A 521 -2.72 -3.69 14.41
N LYS A 522 -2.87 -2.50 15.04
CA LYS A 522 -1.88 -1.43 14.90
C LYS A 522 -0.57 -1.83 15.58
N LYS A 523 -0.63 -2.41 16.77
CA LYS A 523 0.55 -2.79 17.54
C LYS A 523 1.14 -4.12 17.09
N ALA A 524 0.30 -5.12 16.82
CA ALA A 524 0.75 -6.46 16.48
C ALA A 524 1.22 -6.61 15.04
N GLY A 525 0.64 -5.83 14.09
CA GLY A 525 0.89 -5.97 12.65
C GLY A 525 1.48 -4.72 12.00
N ILE A 526 0.72 -3.62 12.00
CA ILE A 526 1.07 -2.43 11.20
C ILE A 526 2.36 -1.76 11.69
N PHE A 527 2.49 -1.51 13.00
CA PHE A 527 3.64 -0.80 13.55
C PHE A 527 4.97 -1.53 13.29
N PRO A 528 5.11 -2.85 13.55
CA PRO A 528 6.35 -3.56 13.26
C PRO A 528 6.75 -3.49 11.79
N ILE A 529 5.81 -3.65 10.85
CA ILE A 529 6.10 -3.53 9.42
C ILE A 529 6.57 -2.11 9.10
N VAL A 530 5.76 -1.11 9.43
CA VAL A 530 6.05 0.30 9.09
C VAL A 530 7.35 0.76 9.72
N HIS A 531 7.60 0.44 10.98
CA HIS A 531 8.79 0.91 11.69
C HIS A 531 10.06 0.19 11.25
N GLY A 532 10.00 -1.12 11.05
CA GLY A 532 11.14 -1.90 10.54
C GLY A 532 11.53 -1.49 9.11
N VAL A 533 10.54 -1.30 8.23
CA VAL A 533 10.75 -0.80 6.86
C VAL A 533 11.32 0.62 6.90
N ARG A 534 10.87 1.47 7.81
CA ARG A 534 11.39 2.83 7.99
C ARG A 534 12.86 2.82 8.43
N ALA A 535 13.25 1.91 9.35
CA ALA A 535 14.63 1.76 9.79
C ALA A 535 15.55 1.34 8.63
N LEU A 536 15.16 0.33 7.86
CA LEU A 536 15.89 -0.09 6.66
C LEU A 536 15.94 1.04 5.62
N SER A 537 14.83 1.75 5.40
CA SER A 537 14.80 2.87 4.44
C SER A 537 15.76 4.01 4.83
N LEU A 538 15.88 4.27 6.12
CA LEU A 538 16.82 5.28 6.63
C LEU A 538 18.28 4.84 6.39
N GLU A 539 18.60 3.58 6.65
CA GLU A 539 19.92 2.98 6.43
C GLU A 539 20.32 2.97 4.94
N TYR A 540 19.41 2.55 4.09
CA TYR A 540 19.62 2.43 2.64
C TYR A 540 19.25 3.67 1.84
N HIS A 541 19.02 4.80 2.54
CA HIS A 541 18.75 6.12 1.95
C HIS A 541 17.55 6.17 0.99
N ILE A 542 16.54 5.37 1.25
CA ILE A 542 15.28 5.38 0.51
C ILE A 542 14.45 6.58 0.99
N THR A 543 14.08 7.45 0.06
CA THR A 543 13.41 8.72 0.36
C THR A 543 11.89 8.69 0.18
N ASP A 544 11.35 7.63 -0.42
CA ASP A 544 9.90 7.44 -0.52
C ASP A 544 9.27 7.36 0.87
N THR A 545 8.05 7.85 1.04
CA THR A 545 7.36 7.84 2.34
C THR A 545 6.47 6.60 2.50
N ASN A 546 5.91 6.07 1.40
CA ASN A 546 4.97 4.96 1.45
C ASN A 546 5.65 3.62 1.75
N THR A 547 5.09 2.84 2.67
CA THR A 547 5.69 1.59 3.13
C THR A 547 5.78 0.54 2.01
N ARG A 548 4.76 0.40 1.15
CA ARG A 548 4.79 -0.54 0.01
C ARG A 548 5.89 -0.17 -1.00
N ASN A 549 6.02 1.11 -1.32
CA ASN A 549 7.07 1.59 -2.22
C ASN A 549 8.47 1.39 -1.62
N ARG A 550 8.62 1.64 -0.31
CA ARG A 550 9.87 1.37 0.42
C ARG A 550 10.24 -0.11 0.37
N LEU A 551 9.27 -1.02 0.59
CA LEU A 551 9.47 -2.47 0.47
C LEU A 551 9.95 -2.87 -0.94
N GLN A 552 9.31 -2.32 -1.97
CA GLN A 552 9.70 -2.58 -3.36
C GLN A 552 11.14 -2.09 -3.65
N GLN A 553 11.52 -0.89 -3.16
CA GLN A 553 12.87 -0.37 -3.34
C GLN A 553 13.91 -1.16 -2.54
N LEU A 554 13.57 -1.66 -1.34
CA LEU A 554 14.44 -2.54 -0.55
C LEU A 554 14.67 -3.88 -1.25
N ALA A 555 13.66 -4.43 -1.90
CA ALA A 555 13.79 -5.63 -2.72
C ALA A 555 14.68 -5.38 -3.95
N GLN A 556 14.47 -4.26 -4.68
CA GLN A 556 15.31 -3.87 -5.81
C GLN A 556 16.79 -3.67 -5.43
N GLN A 557 17.06 -3.25 -4.19
CA GLN A 557 18.43 -3.14 -3.65
C GLN A 557 18.95 -4.43 -3.01
N HIS A 558 18.20 -5.53 -3.11
CA HIS A 558 18.54 -6.85 -2.53
C HIS A 558 18.75 -6.84 -1.00
N VAL A 559 18.13 -5.89 -0.30
CA VAL A 559 18.12 -5.81 1.18
C VAL A 559 17.12 -6.80 1.76
N LEU A 560 15.97 -6.93 1.10
CA LEU A 560 14.94 -7.94 1.36
C LEU A 560 14.81 -8.83 0.11
N ASP A 561 14.45 -10.08 0.30
CA ASP A 561 14.04 -10.89 -0.85
C ASP A 561 12.66 -10.45 -1.37
N ASP A 562 12.41 -10.67 -2.66
CA ASP A 562 11.18 -10.22 -3.33
C ASP A 562 9.93 -10.80 -2.66
N THR A 563 10.00 -12.06 -2.21
CA THR A 563 8.88 -12.76 -1.57
C THR A 563 8.55 -12.14 -0.22
N MET A 564 9.56 -11.86 0.61
CA MET A 564 9.36 -11.20 1.91
C MET A 564 8.79 -9.79 1.72
N ALA A 565 9.33 -9.01 0.79
CA ALA A 565 8.85 -7.66 0.52
C ALA A 565 7.39 -7.64 0.07
N GLN A 566 7.01 -8.55 -0.85
CA GLN A 566 5.65 -8.67 -1.31
C GLN A 566 4.70 -9.16 -0.21
N ASN A 567 5.09 -10.16 0.54
CA ASN A 567 4.30 -10.71 1.64
C ASN A 567 4.04 -9.67 2.73
N LEU A 568 5.03 -8.87 3.10
CA LEU A 568 4.87 -7.78 4.07
C LEU A 568 3.93 -6.68 3.55
N ALA A 569 3.98 -6.36 2.26
CA ALA A 569 3.09 -5.40 1.64
C ALA A 569 1.63 -5.88 1.66
N GLU A 570 1.38 -7.15 1.34
CA GLU A 570 0.03 -7.74 1.38
C GLU A 570 -0.46 -7.92 2.83
N ALA A 571 0.41 -8.28 3.78
CA ALA A 571 0.07 -8.34 5.20
C ALA A 571 -0.34 -6.96 5.74
N LEU A 572 0.38 -5.89 5.35
CA LEU A 572 0.02 -4.52 5.70
C LEU A 572 -1.37 -4.17 5.17
N ASP A 573 -1.64 -4.48 3.91
CA ASP A 573 -2.96 -4.26 3.29
C ASP A 573 -4.06 -5.02 4.03
N PHE A 574 -3.82 -6.28 4.41
CA PHE A 574 -4.77 -7.08 5.19
C PHE A 574 -5.09 -6.43 6.54
N PHE A 575 -4.07 -6.01 7.31
CA PHE A 575 -4.29 -5.35 8.58
C PHE A 575 -5.04 -4.03 8.44
N MET A 576 -4.73 -3.24 7.40
CA MET A 576 -5.43 -1.99 7.11
C MET A 576 -6.89 -2.23 6.73
N ALA A 577 -7.18 -3.24 5.90
CA ALA A 577 -8.54 -3.62 5.53
C ALA A 577 -9.35 -4.07 6.75
N LYS A 578 -8.79 -4.94 7.59
CA LYS A 578 -9.47 -5.40 8.82
C LYS A 578 -9.73 -4.27 9.81
N ARG A 579 -8.82 -3.29 9.92
CA ARG A 579 -9.10 -2.09 10.72
C ARG A 579 -10.26 -1.26 10.16
N LEU A 580 -10.34 -1.15 8.85
CA LEU A 580 -11.47 -0.47 8.21
C LEU A 580 -12.78 -1.22 8.47
N ASP A 581 -12.80 -2.57 8.31
CA ASP A 581 -13.97 -3.41 8.61
C ASP A 581 -14.49 -3.17 10.03
N VAL A 582 -13.60 -3.22 11.02
CA VAL A 582 -13.96 -2.98 12.43
C VAL A 582 -14.51 -1.57 12.63
N ALA A 583 -13.86 -0.55 12.07
CA ALA A 583 -14.30 0.84 12.21
C ALA A 583 -15.67 1.10 11.55
N LEU A 584 -15.96 0.44 10.43
CA LEU A 584 -17.26 0.54 9.76
C LEU A 584 -18.37 -0.18 10.54
N THR A 585 -18.04 -1.30 11.18
CA THR A 585 -19.00 -2.09 11.97
C THR A 585 -19.30 -1.45 13.33
N THR A 586 -18.26 -0.98 14.03
CA THR A 586 -18.40 -0.42 15.40
C THR A 586 -18.72 1.07 15.41
N GLN A 587 -18.62 1.75 14.27
CA GLN A 587 -18.66 3.21 14.14
C GLN A 587 -17.58 3.93 14.98
N ASP A 588 -16.60 3.20 15.50
CA ASP A 588 -15.44 3.74 16.20
C ASP A 588 -14.27 3.95 15.24
N ARG A 589 -13.99 5.19 14.89
CA ARG A 589 -12.89 5.56 13.98
C ARG A 589 -11.50 5.26 14.56
N LYS A 590 -11.39 5.12 15.87
CA LYS A 590 -10.15 4.70 16.56
C LYS A 590 -10.05 3.17 16.71
N ALA A 591 -11.07 2.42 16.28
CA ALA A 591 -11.08 0.97 16.38
C ALA A 591 -9.84 0.37 15.70
N ARG A 592 -9.11 -0.42 16.43
CA ARG A 592 -7.86 -1.07 16.01
C ARG A 592 -7.74 -2.49 16.52
N VAL A 593 -8.77 -2.93 17.23
CA VAL A 593 -8.82 -4.22 17.91
C VAL A 593 -9.77 -5.15 17.18
N VAL A 594 -9.29 -6.33 16.82
CA VAL A 594 -10.07 -7.39 16.20
C VAL A 594 -10.24 -8.54 17.18
N ASN A 595 -11.48 -9.00 17.35
CA ASN A 595 -11.75 -10.24 18.02
C ASN A 595 -11.69 -11.39 17.00
N PRO A 596 -10.74 -12.34 17.13
CA PRO A 596 -10.62 -13.44 16.18
C PRO A 596 -11.86 -14.31 16.09
N ASN A 597 -12.70 -14.36 17.13
CA ASN A 597 -13.92 -15.17 17.11
C ASN A 597 -15.00 -14.64 16.16
N HIS A 598 -14.93 -13.37 15.78
CA HIS A 598 -15.82 -12.76 14.82
C HIS A 598 -15.35 -12.91 13.37
N LEU A 599 -14.14 -13.47 13.16
CA LEU A 599 -13.59 -13.72 11.84
C LEU A 599 -14.02 -15.08 11.30
N SER A 600 -14.18 -15.18 10.00
CA SER A 600 -14.33 -16.48 9.32
C SER A 600 -13.07 -17.35 9.49
N ALA A 601 -13.18 -18.66 9.31
CA ALA A 601 -12.04 -19.57 9.41
C ALA A 601 -10.88 -19.15 8.48
N LEU A 602 -11.20 -18.75 7.25
CA LEU A 602 -10.20 -18.25 6.29
C LEU A 602 -9.52 -16.96 6.77
N GLU A 603 -10.29 -16.01 7.29
CA GLU A 603 -9.73 -14.75 7.81
C GLU A 603 -8.85 -14.96 9.04
N LYS A 604 -9.22 -15.89 9.91
CA LYS A 604 -8.39 -16.30 11.06
C LYS A 604 -7.06 -16.88 10.60
N ASP A 605 -7.08 -17.74 9.59
CA ASP A 605 -5.90 -18.36 9.02
C ASP A 605 -4.97 -17.31 8.40
N LEU A 606 -5.54 -16.42 7.56
CA LEU A 606 -4.80 -15.31 6.98
C LEU A 606 -4.23 -14.36 8.03
N LEU A 607 -4.98 -14.07 9.11
CA LEU A 607 -4.49 -13.25 10.22
C LEU A 607 -3.29 -13.90 10.91
N LYS A 608 -3.35 -15.22 11.16
CA LYS A 608 -2.22 -15.98 11.74
C LYS A 608 -0.99 -15.92 10.84
N GLU A 609 -1.16 -16.16 9.54
CA GLU A 609 -0.06 -16.11 8.58
C GLU A 609 0.56 -14.71 8.49
N CYS A 610 -0.25 -13.66 8.41
CA CYS A 610 0.24 -12.28 8.40
C CYS A 610 1.04 -11.95 9.67
N LEU A 611 0.57 -12.41 10.83
CA LEU A 611 1.28 -12.19 12.09
C LEU A 611 2.56 -13.04 12.20
N ALA A 612 2.60 -14.24 11.61
CA ALA A 612 3.82 -15.04 11.51
C ALA A 612 4.87 -14.33 10.65
N MET A 613 4.48 -13.76 9.50
CA MET A 613 5.37 -12.93 8.67
C MET A 613 5.93 -11.73 9.42
N VAL A 614 5.08 -11.05 10.21
CA VAL A 614 5.54 -9.93 11.06
C VAL A 614 6.58 -10.41 12.05
N LYS A 615 6.39 -11.60 12.63
CA LYS A 615 7.36 -12.21 13.56
C LYS A 615 8.68 -12.50 12.85
N ASP A 616 8.64 -13.11 11.67
CA ASP A 616 9.83 -13.40 10.88
C ASP A 616 10.57 -12.13 10.49
N PHE A 617 9.84 -11.09 10.08
CA PHE A 617 10.41 -9.79 9.80
C PHE A 617 11.02 -9.12 11.03
N LYS A 618 10.38 -9.22 12.22
CA LYS A 618 10.95 -8.76 13.48
C LYS A 618 12.25 -9.50 13.81
N THR A 619 12.28 -10.82 13.60
CA THR A 619 13.49 -11.62 13.76
C THR A 619 14.60 -11.17 12.81
N PHE A 620 14.28 -10.96 11.54
CA PHE A 620 15.21 -10.38 10.56
C PHE A 620 15.78 -9.04 11.04
N ILE A 621 14.94 -8.09 11.44
CA ILE A 621 15.36 -6.76 11.94
C ILE A 621 16.22 -6.89 13.21
N THR A 622 15.85 -7.80 14.11
CA THR A 622 16.61 -8.05 15.36
C THR A 622 18.01 -8.53 15.07
N HIS A 623 18.17 -9.49 14.14
CA HIS A 623 19.48 -9.98 13.72
C HIS A 623 20.27 -8.94 12.93
N HIS A 624 19.63 -8.26 11.97
CA HIS A 624 20.26 -7.25 11.12
C HIS A 624 20.88 -6.12 11.96
N TYR A 625 20.17 -5.64 12.97
CA TYR A 625 20.60 -4.56 13.86
C TYR A 625 21.20 -5.05 15.19
N ARG A 626 21.34 -6.37 15.43
CA ARG A 626 21.84 -6.97 16.66
C ARG A 626 21.16 -6.43 17.92
N LEU A 627 19.82 -6.31 17.87
CA LEU A 627 19.05 -5.67 18.95
C LEU A 627 18.96 -6.50 20.22
N ASP A 628 19.31 -7.76 20.18
CA ASP A 628 19.38 -8.73 21.30
C ASP A 628 20.65 -8.58 22.15
N ILE A 629 21.65 -7.81 21.70
CA ILE A 629 22.94 -7.64 22.36
C ILE A 629 22.98 -6.35 23.22
N PHE A 630 21.99 -5.45 23.07
CA PHE A 630 21.96 -4.14 23.70
C PHE A 630 20.79 -3.95 24.68
#